data_9e7c1ff9e796ef8d49842a3291ac66ed
#
_entry.id   9e7c1ff9e796ef8d49842a3291ac66ed
#
_cell.length_a   1.000
_cell.length_b   1.000
_cell.length_c   1.000
_cell.angle_alpha   90.00
_cell.angle_beta   90.00
_cell.angle_gamma   90.00
#
_symmetry.space_group_name_H-M   'P 1'
#
loop_
_entity.id
_entity.type
_entity.pdbx_description
1 polymer ?
#
loop_
_entity_poly.entity_id
_entity_poly.type
_entity_poly.pdbx_seq_one_letter_code
_entity_poly.pdbx_strand_id
1 'polypeptide(L)'
;MKIGIIVAMDKEFAQLKTLLSDSKTEHRNHKDFVTGTIGGNEVIMQQCGIGKVNSAIGAVEMIDGYHPDLVISTGVAGGADISLNVTEVVVSTECVYHDAYCGEECAFGQILGMPATFATPSEYVEKALSVNDDPGNIHPKILAGQIVSGEWFVDSKEKMRSILDHFPQAMAVDMESCSIAQTCHIYQTPFISFRIISDVPLKDTKAQQYFDFWAKMAEGSFQVTKAFLERL
;
A
#
# COMPACT_ATOMS: atom_id res chain seq x y z
N MET A 1 -18.53 7.11 -3.78
CA MET A 1 -18.20 5.70 -3.45
C MET A 1 -17.94 5.58 -1.96
N LYS A 2 -17.98 4.35 -1.41
CA LYS A 2 -17.53 4.05 -0.06
C LYS A 2 -16.14 3.41 -0.14
N ILE A 3 -15.16 4.02 0.51
CA ILE A 3 -13.74 3.64 0.37
C ILE A 3 -13.19 3.23 1.73
N GLY A 4 -12.63 2.02 1.81
CA GLY A 4 -11.88 1.56 2.98
C GLY A 4 -10.39 1.87 2.81
N ILE A 5 -9.77 2.57 3.76
CA ILE A 5 -8.32 2.83 3.75
C ILE A 5 -7.66 2.12 4.94
N ILE A 6 -6.66 1.31 4.65
CA ILE A 6 -5.91 0.54 5.64
C ILE A 6 -4.45 0.99 5.64
N VAL A 7 -3.94 1.31 6.82
CA VAL A 7 -2.53 1.65 7.07
C VAL A 7 -1.96 0.80 8.19
N ALA A 8 -0.64 0.62 8.19
CA ALA A 8 0.02 -0.23 9.18
C ALA A 8 0.41 0.53 10.46
N MET A 9 0.86 1.78 10.35
CA MET A 9 1.55 2.49 11.44
C MET A 9 0.81 3.74 11.93
N ASP A 10 0.99 4.06 13.22
CA ASP A 10 0.41 5.25 13.88
C ASP A 10 0.74 6.56 13.15
N LYS A 11 1.98 6.70 12.68
CA LYS A 11 2.45 7.92 12.00
C LYS A 11 1.73 8.15 10.67
N GLU A 12 1.49 7.08 9.91
CA GLU A 12 0.74 7.11 8.65
C GLU A 12 -0.72 7.46 8.92
N PHE A 13 -1.32 6.78 9.90
CA PHE A 13 -2.70 7.00 10.29
C PHE A 13 -2.97 8.42 10.77
N ALA A 14 -2.06 8.98 11.58
CA ALA A 14 -2.18 10.34 12.07
C ALA A 14 -2.21 11.37 10.93
N GLN A 15 -1.39 11.19 9.90
CA GLN A 15 -1.37 12.09 8.74
C GLN A 15 -2.61 11.95 7.85
N LEU A 16 -3.01 10.72 7.56
CA LEU A 16 -4.18 10.47 6.71
C LEU A 16 -5.47 11.01 7.32
N LYS A 17 -5.63 10.92 8.64
CA LYS A 17 -6.79 11.49 9.34
C LYS A 17 -6.97 12.99 9.09
N THR A 18 -5.88 13.73 8.88
CA THR A 18 -5.94 15.17 8.61
C THR A 18 -6.59 15.52 7.26
N LEU A 19 -6.69 14.53 6.35
CA LEU A 19 -7.29 14.70 5.02
C LEU A 19 -8.83 14.59 5.05
N LEU A 20 -9.39 14.03 6.14
CA LEU A 20 -10.83 13.81 6.25
C LEU A 20 -11.55 15.10 6.67
N SER A 21 -12.67 15.37 6.00
CA SER A 21 -13.69 16.31 6.47
C SER A 21 -14.75 15.57 7.28
N ASP A 22 -15.36 16.24 8.25
CA ASP A 22 -16.46 15.73 9.09
C ASP A 22 -16.14 14.39 9.77
N SER A 23 -14.92 14.23 10.25
CA SER A 23 -14.44 12.97 10.78
C SER A 23 -15.09 12.59 12.10
N LYS A 24 -15.39 11.29 12.25
CA LYS A 24 -15.86 10.65 13.48
C LYS A 24 -15.04 9.41 13.75
N THR A 25 -14.76 9.13 15.03
CA THR A 25 -14.05 7.91 15.44
C THR A 25 -15.02 6.94 16.08
N GLU A 26 -15.00 5.70 15.63
CA GLU A 26 -15.66 4.55 16.23
C GLU A 26 -14.62 3.59 16.76
N HIS A 27 -14.76 3.15 18.00
CA HIS A 27 -13.89 2.13 18.60
C HIS A 27 -14.58 0.76 18.50
N ARG A 28 -13.94 -0.17 17.77
CA ARG A 28 -14.46 -1.53 17.54
C ARG A 28 -13.32 -2.53 17.55
N ASN A 29 -13.49 -3.67 18.24
CA ASN A 29 -12.51 -4.76 18.28
C ASN A 29 -11.07 -4.30 18.64
N HIS A 30 -10.96 -3.40 19.64
CA HIS A 30 -9.68 -2.82 20.09
C HIS A 30 -8.94 -1.97 19.04
N LYS A 31 -9.64 -1.49 18.00
CA LYS A 31 -9.12 -0.61 16.95
C LYS A 31 -10.02 0.59 16.76
N ASP A 32 -9.42 1.69 16.31
CA ASP A 32 -10.14 2.88 15.90
C ASP A 32 -10.42 2.84 14.39
N PHE A 33 -11.70 3.00 14.05
CA PHE A 33 -12.15 3.30 12.70
C PHE A 33 -12.52 4.77 12.63
N VAL A 34 -11.92 5.50 11.72
CA VAL A 34 -12.22 6.92 11.52
C VAL A 34 -12.97 7.07 10.21
N THR A 35 -14.20 7.54 10.29
CA THR A 35 -15.05 7.82 9.12
C THR A 35 -15.05 9.30 8.80
N GLY A 36 -15.25 9.67 7.55
CA GLY A 36 -15.34 11.04 7.08
C GLY A 36 -15.52 11.10 5.57
N THR A 37 -15.21 12.24 4.97
CA THR A 37 -15.34 12.44 3.53
C THR A 37 -14.07 12.99 2.90
N ILE A 38 -13.75 12.54 1.67
CA ILE A 38 -12.72 13.09 0.79
C ILE A 38 -13.27 13.09 -0.65
N GLY A 39 -13.23 14.23 -1.34
CA GLY A 39 -13.63 14.31 -2.76
C GLY A 39 -15.08 13.86 -3.04
N GLY A 40 -15.98 13.97 -2.05
CA GLY A 40 -17.36 13.48 -2.18
C GLY A 40 -17.55 11.98 -1.89
N ASN A 41 -16.47 11.25 -1.62
CA ASN A 41 -16.51 9.84 -1.23
C ASN A 41 -16.65 9.69 0.30
N GLU A 42 -17.45 8.71 0.74
CA GLU A 42 -17.44 8.24 2.13
C GLU A 42 -16.16 7.42 2.36
N VAL A 43 -15.36 7.82 3.33
CA VAL A 43 -14.06 7.18 3.62
C VAL A 43 -14.06 6.62 5.02
N ILE A 44 -13.65 5.37 5.16
CA ILE A 44 -13.41 4.69 6.42
C ILE A 44 -11.91 4.38 6.50
N MET A 45 -11.23 4.87 7.52
CA MET A 45 -9.81 4.62 7.75
C MET A 45 -9.59 3.75 8.97
N GLN A 46 -8.65 2.82 8.87
CA GLN A 46 -8.25 1.93 9.95
C GLN A 46 -6.73 1.76 9.98
N GLN A 47 -6.18 1.73 11.20
CA GLN A 47 -4.83 1.23 11.43
C GLN A 47 -4.88 -0.26 11.76
N CYS A 48 -4.22 -1.10 10.96
CA CYS A 48 -4.24 -2.54 11.17
C CYS A 48 -3.09 -3.05 12.05
N GLY A 49 -1.93 -2.38 12.05
CA GLY A 49 -0.66 -2.88 12.58
C GLY A 49 0.20 -3.52 11.48
N ILE A 50 1.48 -3.79 11.79
CA ILE A 50 2.47 -4.30 10.84
C ILE A 50 2.30 -5.80 10.63
N GLY A 51 2.53 -6.26 9.39
CA GLY A 51 2.65 -7.66 9.00
C GLY A 51 1.35 -8.29 8.49
N LYS A 52 1.50 -9.48 7.90
CA LYS A 52 0.43 -10.17 7.14
C LYS A 52 -0.81 -10.48 7.98
N VAL A 53 -0.63 -10.96 9.20
CA VAL A 53 -1.77 -11.34 10.06
C VAL A 53 -2.58 -10.10 10.47
N ASN A 54 -1.90 -9.05 10.94
CA ASN A 54 -2.56 -7.81 11.35
C ASN A 54 -3.34 -7.18 10.20
N SER A 55 -2.73 -7.11 9.02
CA SER A 55 -3.33 -6.49 7.84
C SER A 55 -4.48 -7.33 7.25
N ALA A 56 -4.38 -8.65 7.28
CA ALA A 56 -5.49 -9.52 6.87
C ALA A 56 -6.70 -9.38 7.81
N ILE A 57 -6.47 -9.39 9.13
CA ILE A 57 -7.54 -9.14 10.12
C ILE A 57 -8.17 -7.76 9.89
N GLY A 58 -7.33 -6.74 9.68
CA GLY A 58 -7.82 -5.39 9.38
C GLY A 58 -8.67 -5.32 8.12
N ALA A 59 -8.27 -6.03 7.06
CA ALA A 59 -9.04 -6.09 5.82
C ALA A 59 -10.40 -6.81 6.01
N VAL A 60 -10.44 -7.90 6.77
CA VAL A 60 -11.69 -8.60 7.11
C VAL A 60 -12.61 -7.67 7.91
N GLU A 61 -12.11 -7.01 8.96
CA GLU A 61 -12.91 -6.10 9.78
C GLU A 61 -13.45 -4.91 8.97
N MET A 62 -12.65 -4.38 8.03
CA MET A 62 -13.06 -3.31 7.12
C MET A 62 -14.17 -3.78 6.19
N ILE A 63 -14.00 -4.93 5.53
CA ILE A 63 -14.95 -5.43 4.53
C ILE A 63 -16.26 -5.85 5.20
N ASP A 64 -16.21 -6.65 6.26
CA ASP A 64 -17.41 -7.13 6.95
C ASP A 64 -18.15 -6.03 7.71
N GLY A 65 -17.41 -5.04 8.20
CA GLY A 65 -18.01 -3.96 8.99
C GLY A 65 -18.64 -2.84 8.17
N TYR A 66 -18.04 -2.53 7.01
CA TYR A 66 -18.38 -1.31 6.27
C TYR A 66 -18.76 -1.54 4.81
N HIS A 67 -18.49 -2.72 4.24
CA HIS A 67 -18.79 -3.08 2.85
C HIS A 67 -18.32 -2.01 1.85
N PRO A 68 -17.00 -1.70 1.80
CA PRO A 68 -16.49 -0.70 0.89
C PRO A 68 -16.56 -1.17 -0.57
N ASP A 69 -16.74 -0.20 -1.49
CA ASP A 69 -16.68 -0.42 -2.94
C ASP A 69 -15.24 -0.65 -3.42
N LEU A 70 -14.27 -0.12 -2.66
CA LEU A 70 -12.82 -0.22 -2.92
C LEU A 70 -12.06 -0.22 -1.60
N VAL A 71 -11.07 -1.10 -1.47
CA VAL A 71 -10.09 -1.06 -0.38
C VAL A 71 -8.77 -0.50 -0.91
N ILE A 72 -8.22 0.47 -0.20
CA ILE A 72 -6.92 1.08 -0.45
C ILE A 72 -5.98 0.71 0.69
N SER A 73 -4.84 0.08 0.39
CA SER A 73 -3.71 0.06 1.31
C SER A 73 -2.81 1.24 1.01
N THR A 74 -2.40 2.00 2.00
CA THR A 74 -1.44 3.08 1.79
C THR A 74 -0.44 3.14 2.93
N GLY A 75 0.78 3.56 2.62
CA GLY A 75 1.87 3.61 3.58
C GLY A 75 3.22 3.70 2.91
N VAL A 76 4.28 3.49 3.68
CA VAL A 76 5.65 3.52 3.17
C VAL A 76 6.12 2.14 2.72
N ALA A 77 7.14 2.11 1.86
CA ALA A 77 7.78 0.88 1.39
C ALA A 77 9.24 1.13 1.00
N GLY A 78 10.04 0.07 1.00
CA GLY A 78 11.35 0.07 0.36
C GLY A 78 11.23 0.01 -1.17
N GLY A 79 11.99 0.84 -1.89
CA GLY A 79 12.08 0.77 -3.35
C GLY A 79 12.88 -0.45 -3.80
N ALA A 80 12.27 -1.32 -4.62
CA ALA A 80 12.92 -2.51 -5.16
C ALA A 80 13.69 -2.21 -6.46
N ASP A 81 13.27 -1.21 -7.21
CA ASP A 81 14.00 -0.73 -8.39
C ASP A 81 14.98 0.39 -8.00
N ILE A 82 16.25 0.26 -8.44
CA ILE A 82 17.32 1.23 -8.14
C ILE A 82 17.08 2.61 -8.75
N SER A 83 16.25 2.73 -9.78
CA SER A 83 15.90 4.01 -10.41
C SER A 83 14.96 4.88 -9.59
N LEU A 84 14.26 4.28 -8.61
CA LEU A 84 13.32 4.98 -7.75
C LEU A 84 14.02 6.00 -6.85
N ASN A 85 13.30 7.06 -6.54
CA ASN A 85 13.71 8.07 -5.59
C ASN A 85 12.82 8.05 -4.35
N VAL A 86 13.39 8.45 -3.23
CA VAL A 86 12.63 8.68 -1.99
C VAL A 86 11.53 9.70 -2.25
N THR A 87 10.35 9.46 -1.70
CA THR A 87 9.08 10.17 -1.88
C THR A 87 8.29 9.85 -3.15
N GLU A 88 8.88 9.22 -4.18
CA GLU A 88 8.06 8.71 -5.30
C GLU A 88 7.05 7.69 -4.79
N VAL A 89 5.93 7.56 -5.49
CA VAL A 89 4.83 6.66 -5.11
C VAL A 89 4.71 5.54 -6.12
N VAL A 90 4.70 4.29 -5.64
CA VAL A 90 4.39 3.12 -6.45
C VAL A 90 2.94 2.71 -6.17
N VAL A 91 2.10 2.66 -7.22
CA VAL A 91 0.78 2.05 -7.18
C VAL A 91 0.85 0.62 -7.68
N SER A 92 0.14 -0.29 -7.01
CA SER A 92 0.15 -1.70 -7.39
C SER A 92 -0.54 -1.92 -8.74
N THR A 93 0.15 -2.59 -9.66
CA THR A 93 -0.51 -3.31 -10.77
C THR A 93 -0.96 -4.69 -10.29
N GLU A 94 -0.19 -5.27 -9.39
CA GLU A 94 -0.44 -6.54 -8.73
C GLU A 94 0.38 -6.65 -7.44
N CYS A 95 -0.05 -7.54 -6.55
CA CYS A 95 0.68 -7.90 -5.33
C CYS A 95 1.02 -9.38 -5.32
N VAL A 96 2.20 -9.73 -4.76
CA VAL A 96 2.65 -11.12 -4.59
C VAL A 96 3.46 -11.28 -3.31
N TYR A 97 3.45 -12.47 -2.69
CA TYR A 97 4.32 -12.73 -1.54
C TYR A 97 5.74 -13.03 -1.97
N HIS A 98 6.73 -12.38 -1.36
CA HIS A 98 8.13 -12.68 -1.62
C HIS A 98 8.69 -13.79 -0.69
N ASP A 99 7.92 -14.22 0.30
CA ASP A 99 8.31 -15.17 1.34
C ASP A 99 7.40 -16.41 1.42
N ALA A 100 6.60 -16.68 0.38
CA ALA A 100 5.73 -17.85 0.32
C ALA A 100 6.27 -18.88 -0.68
N TYR A 101 6.19 -20.16 -0.30
CA TYR A 101 6.52 -21.28 -1.17
C TYR A 101 5.65 -22.49 -0.86
N CYS A 102 4.87 -22.94 -1.83
CA CYS A 102 3.93 -24.05 -1.70
C CYS A 102 4.32 -25.27 -2.55
N GLY A 103 5.63 -25.46 -2.80
CA GLY A 103 6.14 -26.57 -3.60
C GLY A 103 6.26 -26.27 -5.09
N GLU A 104 6.76 -27.27 -5.86
CA GLU A 104 7.08 -27.10 -7.28
C GLU A 104 5.84 -26.96 -8.19
N GLU A 105 4.65 -27.29 -7.68
CA GLU A 105 3.38 -27.13 -8.40
C GLU A 105 2.87 -25.67 -8.43
N CYS A 106 3.47 -24.80 -7.61
CA CYS A 106 3.12 -23.39 -7.50
C CYS A 106 4.28 -22.49 -7.97
N ALA A 107 3.96 -21.34 -8.52
CA ALA A 107 4.96 -20.29 -8.68
C ALA A 107 5.51 -19.85 -7.31
N PHE A 108 6.76 -19.40 -7.25
CA PHE A 108 7.29 -18.79 -6.04
C PHE A 108 6.45 -17.57 -5.66
N GLY A 109 6.06 -17.44 -4.41
CA GLY A 109 5.14 -16.40 -3.93
C GLY A 109 3.65 -16.77 -3.99
N GLN A 110 3.30 -17.83 -4.71
CA GLN A 110 1.91 -18.28 -4.82
C GLN A 110 1.49 -19.12 -3.62
N ILE A 111 0.30 -18.87 -3.09
CA ILE A 111 -0.37 -19.74 -2.14
C ILE A 111 -1.18 -20.78 -2.91
N LEU A 112 -1.07 -22.06 -2.56
CA LEU A 112 -1.79 -23.16 -3.21
C LEU A 112 -3.30 -22.86 -3.21
N GLY A 113 -3.92 -22.97 -4.37
CA GLY A 113 -5.36 -22.68 -4.56
C GLY A 113 -5.69 -21.19 -4.74
N MET A 114 -4.67 -20.30 -4.72
CA MET A 114 -4.84 -18.89 -5.01
C MET A 114 -4.19 -18.52 -6.35
N PRO A 115 -4.53 -17.36 -6.96
CA PRO A 115 -3.80 -16.82 -8.10
C PRO A 115 -2.30 -16.67 -7.81
N ALA A 116 -1.47 -16.68 -8.84
CA ALA A 116 -0.03 -16.44 -8.69
C ALA A 116 0.26 -15.02 -8.18
N THR A 117 -0.56 -14.06 -8.59
CA THR A 117 -0.51 -12.66 -8.14
C THR A 117 -1.95 -12.14 -7.92
N PHE A 118 -2.11 -11.12 -7.12
CA PHE A 118 -3.40 -10.45 -6.89
C PHE A 118 -3.40 -9.13 -7.66
N ALA A 119 -4.09 -9.10 -8.81
CA ALA A 119 -4.12 -7.97 -9.71
C ALA A 119 -5.01 -6.82 -9.18
N THR A 120 -4.56 -5.59 -9.37
CA THR A 120 -5.36 -4.38 -9.23
C THR A 120 -6.16 -4.15 -10.52
N PRO A 121 -7.46 -3.81 -10.47
CA PRO A 121 -8.21 -3.43 -11.67
C PRO A 121 -7.56 -2.24 -12.39
N SER A 122 -7.36 -2.35 -13.71
CA SER A 122 -6.60 -1.37 -14.51
C SER A 122 -7.17 0.05 -14.43
N GLU A 123 -8.50 0.17 -14.31
CA GLU A 123 -9.17 1.47 -14.17
C GLU A 123 -8.68 2.29 -12.96
N TYR A 124 -8.36 1.64 -11.83
CA TYR A 124 -7.82 2.34 -10.66
C TYR A 124 -6.34 2.70 -10.85
N VAL A 125 -5.57 1.85 -11.54
CA VAL A 125 -4.17 2.17 -11.89
C VAL A 125 -4.11 3.37 -12.82
N GLU A 126 -4.94 3.40 -13.86
CA GLU A 126 -5.02 4.50 -14.82
C GLU A 126 -5.43 5.82 -14.14
N LYS A 127 -6.45 5.79 -13.27
CA LYS A 127 -6.85 6.95 -12.47
C LYS A 127 -5.74 7.44 -11.55
N ALA A 128 -4.99 6.53 -10.91
CA ALA A 128 -3.86 6.91 -10.08
C ALA A 128 -2.75 7.58 -10.89
N LEU A 129 -2.39 7.01 -12.04
CA LEU A 129 -1.37 7.59 -12.93
C LEU A 129 -1.78 8.95 -13.50
N SER A 130 -3.07 9.18 -13.74
CA SER A 130 -3.57 10.47 -14.25
C SER A 130 -3.34 11.66 -13.30
N VAL A 131 -3.01 11.40 -12.03
CA VAL A 131 -2.58 12.44 -11.07
C VAL A 131 -1.29 13.13 -11.54
N ASN A 132 -0.42 12.41 -12.26
CA ASN A 132 0.80 12.99 -12.81
C ASN A 132 0.56 14.10 -13.85
N ASP A 133 -0.62 14.12 -14.48
CA ASP A 133 -0.96 15.05 -15.56
C ASP A 133 -1.57 16.35 -15.05
N ASP A 134 -1.71 16.55 -13.74
CA ASP A 134 -2.30 17.75 -13.16
C ASP A 134 -1.46 19.00 -13.49
N PRO A 135 -2.06 20.08 -14.02
CA PRO A 135 -1.36 21.33 -14.23
C PRO A 135 -0.81 21.90 -12.92
N GLY A 136 0.51 22.14 -12.90
CA GLY A 136 1.18 22.62 -11.69
C GLY A 136 1.34 21.54 -10.62
N ASN A 137 1.37 20.28 -11.02
CA ASN A 137 1.50 19.11 -10.14
C ASN A 137 2.65 19.27 -9.15
N ILE A 138 2.30 19.39 -7.88
CA ILE A 138 3.22 19.45 -6.74
C ILE A 138 3.36 18.09 -6.06
N HIS A 139 2.64 17.09 -6.54
CA HIS A 139 2.66 15.74 -5.95
C HIS A 139 3.93 14.98 -6.34
N PRO A 140 4.39 14.05 -5.50
CA PRO A 140 5.41 13.09 -5.87
C PRO A 140 5.00 12.33 -7.14
N LYS A 141 5.99 11.98 -7.97
CA LYS A 141 5.75 11.16 -9.17
C LYS A 141 5.15 9.82 -8.80
N ILE A 142 4.10 9.43 -9.52
CA ILE A 142 3.44 8.13 -9.37
C ILE A 142 3.92 7.20 -10.49
N LEU A 143 4.36 6.02 -10.10
CA LEU A 143 4.72 4.92 -10.99
C LEU A 143 3.80 3.73 -10.71
N ALA A 144 3.57 2.90 -11.71
CA ALA A 144 2.82 1.66 -11.54
C ALA A 144 3.75 0.46 -11.59
N GLY A 145 3.51 -0.55 -10.75
CA GLY A 145 4.33 -1.75 -10.77
C GLY A 145 3.92 -2.81 -9.75
N GLN A 146 4.65 -3.91 -9.79
CA GLN A 146 4.47 -5.02 -8.87
C GLN A 146 4.94 -4.63 -7.46
N ILE A 147 4.10 -4.90 -6.45
CA ILE A 147 4.46 -4.77 -5.03
C ILE A 147 4.65 -6.18 -4.47
N VAL A 148 5.80 -6.43 -3.86
CA VAL A 148 6.11 -7.70 -3.21
C VAL A 148 6.02 -7.55 -1.70
N SER A 149 5.31 -8.46 -1.02
CA SER A 149 5.08 -8.38 0.43
C SER A 149 5.55 -9.63 1.17
N GLY A 150 6.01 -9.46 2.39
CA GLY A 150 6.38 -10.56 3.28
C GLY A 150 6.62 -10.11 4.72
N GLU A 151 6.92 -11.03 5.64
CA GLU A 151 7.20 -10.71 7.05
C GLU A 151 8.62 -10.19 7.30
N TRP A 152 9.33 -9.75 6.26
CA TRP A 152 10.69 -9.27 6.41
C TRP A 152 10.75 -7.74 6.31
N PHE A 153 11.38 -7.12 7.29
CA PHE A 153 11.92 -5.78 7.09
C PHE A 153 13.18 -5.88 6.23
N VAL A 154 13.08 -5.43 4.97
CA VAL A 154 14.15 -5.54 3.98
C VAL A 154 15.17 -4.43 4.19
N ASP A 155 16.17 -4.69 5.01
CA ASP A 155 17.16 -3.74 5.50
C ASP A 155 18.55 -3.90 4.86
N SER A 156 18.73 -4.78 3.87
CA SER A 156 20.01 -5.02 3.22
C SER A 156 19.90 -5.26 1.73
N LYS A 157 21.01 -4.97 1.01
CA LYS A 157 21.14 -5.26 -0.43
C LYS A 157 20.98 -6.76 -0.71
N GLU A 158 21.49 -7.61 0.18
CA GLU A 158 21.43 -9.07 0.06
C GLU A 158 20.00 -9.56 0.09
N LYS A 159 19.21 -9.10 1.08
CA LYS A 159 17.78 -9.44 1.17
C LYS A 159 17.02 -8.94 -0.06
N MET A 160 17.26 -7.69 -0.50
CA MET A 160 16.59 -7.16 -1.67
C MET A 160 16.96 -7.96 -2.94
N ARG A 161 18.23 -8.32 -3.12
CA ARG A 161 18.67 -9.13 -4.28
C ARG A 161 18.01 -10.51 -4.27
N SER A 162 17.93 -11.18 -3.11
CA SER A 162 17.27 -12.49 -3.02
C SER A 162 15.78 -12.43 -3.37
N ILE A 163 15.11 -11.31 -3.12
CA ILE A 163 13.74 -11.07 -3.56
C ILE A 163 13.71 -10.87 -5.08
N LEU A 164 14.60 -10.03 -5.63
CA LEU A 164 14.66 -9.72 -7.05
C LEU A 164 15.07 -10.92 -7.92
N ASP A 165 15.79 -11.91 -7.37
CA ASP A 165 16.08 -13.17 -8.06
C ASP A 165 14.81 -13.93 -8.45
N HIS A 166 13.72 -13.78 -7.67
CA HIS A 166 12.41 -14.36 -7.95
C HIS A 166 11.45 -13.36 -8.60
N PHE A 167 11.57 -12.07 -8.29
CA PHE A 167 10.67 -11.00 -8.72
C PHE A 167 11.44 -9.84 -9.37
N PRO A 168 12.06 -10.06 -10.55
CA PRO A 168 12.92 -9.05 -11.18
C PRO A 168 12.18 -7.77 -11.62
N GLN A 169 10.84 -7.78 -11.63
CA GLN A 169 10.00 -6.64 -11.98
C GLN A 169 9.41 -5.92 -10.75
N ALA A 170 9.79 -6.33 -9.53
CA ALA A 170 9.30 -5.68 -8.32
C ALA A 170 9.71 -4.20 -8.28
N MET A 171 8.74 -3.34 -7.98
CA MET A 171 8.96 -1.90 -7.83
C MET A 171 9.03 -1.49 -6.36
N ALA A 172 8.26 -2.12 -5.49
CA ALA A 172 8.27 -1.83 -4.05
C ALA A 172 8.18 -3.11 -3.22
N VAL A 173 8.73 -3.05 -2.00
CA VAL A 173 8.66 -4.13 -1.01
C VAL A 173 8.03 -3.60 0.28
N ASP A 174 7.06 -4.32 0.80
CA ASP A 174 6.36 -3.99 2.05
C ASP A 174 6.02 -5.25 2.87
N MET A 175 5.17 -5.10 3.88
CA MET A 175 4.79 -6.20 4.76
C MET A 175 3.27 -6.47 4.79
N GLU A 176 2.44 -5.73 4.04
CA GLU A 176 0.97 -5.77 4.17
C GLU A 176 0.20 -5.88 2.85
N SER A 177 0.67 -5.25 1.77
CA SER A 177 -0.14 -5.09 0.54
C SER A 177 -0.70 -6.41 0.03
N CYS A 178 0.11 -7.46 -0.03
CA CYS A 178 -0.33 -8.74 -0.60
C CYS A 178 -1.37 -9.44 0.27
N SER A 179 -1.26 -9.37 1.61
CA SER A 179 -2.24 -10.00 2.51
C SER A 179 -3.60 -9.28 2.49
N ILE A 180 -3.59 -7.94 2.34
CA ILE A 180 -4.82 -7.17 2.11
C ILE A 180 -5.40 -7.53 0.74
N ALA A 181 -4.57 -7.57 -0.31
CA ALA A 181 -4.98 -7.95 -1.67
C ALA A 181 -5.59 -9.36 -1.72
N GLN A 182 -4.96 -10.34 -1.05
CA GLN A 182 -5.50 -11.70 -0.94
C GLN A 182 -6.86 -11.72 -0.22
N THR A 183 -6.99 -10.99 0.88
CA THR A 183 -8.26 -10.88 1.60
C THR A 183 -9.33 -10.27 0.70
N CYS A 184 -9.02 -9.17 0.02
CA CYS A 184 -9.92 -8.52 -0.93
C CYS A 184 -10.32 -9.45 -2.08
N HIS A 185 -9.38 -10.27 -2.60
CA HIS A 185 -9.67 -11.28 -3.62
C HIS A 185 -10.68 -12.32 -3.10
N ILE A 186 -10.51 -12.84 -1.88
CA ILE A 186 -11.42 -13.81 -1.26
C ILE A 186 -12.83 -13.22 -1.10
N TYR A 187 -12.90 -11.94 -0.69
CA TYR A 187 -14.16 -11.21 -0.49
C TYR A 187 -14.72 -10.55 -1.76
N GLN A 188 -14.03 -10.70 -2.90
CA GLN A 188 -14.42 -10.09 -4.18
C GLN A 188 -14.59 -8.56 -4.10
N THR A 189 -13.77 -7.92 -3.30
CA THR A 189 -13.72 -6.46 -3.14
C THR A 189 -12.54 -5.91 -3.93
N PRO A 190 -12.71 -4.89 -4.77
CA PRO A 190 -11.60 -4.25 -5.48
C PRO A 190 -10.53 -3.71 -4.53
N PHE A 191 -9.26 -3.77 -4.97
CA PHE A 191 -8.10 -3.38 -4.16
C PHE A 191 -7.06 -2.61 -4.98
N ILE A 192 -6.42 -1.63 -4.35
CA ILE A 192 -5.21 -0.96 -4.85
C ILE A 192 -4.30 -0.60 -3.68
N SER A 193 -2.99 -0.67 -3.89
CA SER A 193 -1.99 -0.21 -2.92
C SER A 193 -1.23 1.01 -3.44
N PHE A 194 -0.99 1.99 -2.54
CA PHE A 194 -0.13 3.16 -2.74
C PHE A 194 1.05 3.09 -1.78
N ARG A 195 2.27 2.97 -2.31
CA ARG A 195 3.48 2.87 -1.49
C ARG A 195 4.43 4.04 -1.75
N ILE A 196 4.63 4.85 -0.73
CA ILE A 196 5.57 5.97 -0.75
C ILE A 196 6.95 5.41 -0.46
N ILE A 197 7.90 5.63 -1.35
CA ILE A 197 9.25 5.11 -1.20
C ILE A 197 9.98 5.85 -0.09
N SER A 198 10.28 5.16 1.01
CA SER A 198 11.01 5.69 2.16
C SER A 198 12.53 5.59 2.01
N ASP A 199 12.97 4.54 1.33
CA ASP A 199 14.37 4.21 1.08
C ASP A 199 14.49 3.26 -0.11
N VAL A 200 15.69 3.13 -0.63
CA VAL A 200 16.01 2.16 -1.70
C VAL A 200 17.12 1.25 -1.19
N PRO A 201 16.83 0.03 -0.71
CA PRO A 201 17.81 -0.87 -0.09
C PRO A 201 19.04 -1.20 -0.97
N LEU A 202 18.89 -1.10 -2.29
CA LEU A 202 20.00 -1.28 -3.23
C LEU A 202 21.02 -0.12 -3.24
N LYS A 203 20.64 1.07 -2.77
CA LYS A 203 21.52 2.25 -2.65
C LYS A 203 22.35 2.23 -1.36
N ASP A 204 23.53 2.83 -1.36
CA ASP A 204 24.42 2.82 -0.18
C ASP A 204 23.95 3.71 0.98
N THR A 205 23.01 4.62 0.71
CA THR A 205 22.52 5.62 1.65
C THR A 205 21.19 5.25 2.32
N LYS A 206 20.73 4.00 2.22
CA LYS A 206 19.39 3.57 2.63
C LYS A 206 19.02 3.91 4.09
N ALA A 207 19.91 3.65 5.04
CA ALA A 207 19.62 3.90 6.46
C ALA A 207 19.41 5.39 6.73
N GLN A 208 20.24 6.25 6.12
CA GLN A 208 20.08 7.70 6.19
C GLN A 208 18.78 8.13 5.49
N GLN A 209 18.46 7.55 4.33
CA GLN A 209 17.22 7.83 3.59
C GLN A 209 16.00 7.55 4.45
N TYR A 210 15.92 6.41 5.12
CA TYR A 210 14.79 6.04 5.97
C TYR A 210 14.59 7.03 7.13
N PHE A 211 15.67 7.39 7.85
CA PHE A 211 15.58 8.35 8.95
C PHE A 211 15.25 9.77 8.46
N ASP A 212 15.87 10.22 7.37
CA ASP A 212 15.62 11.54 6.77
C ASP A 212 14.20 11.63 6.21
N PHE A 213 13.67 10.52 5.66
CA PHE A 213 12.30 10.44 5.19
C PHE A 213 11.31 10.75 6.30
N TRP A 214 11.43 10.06 7.44
CA TRP A 214 10.52 10.29 8.58
C TRP A 214 10.65 11.69 9.17
N ALA A 215 11.82 12.29 9.11
CA ALA A 215 12.03 13.68 9.54
C ALA A 215 11.38 14.69 8.59
N LYS A 216 11.27 14.37 7.30
CA LYS A 216 10.75 15.25 6.23
C LYS A 216 9.29 14.96 5.84
N MET A 217 8.75 13.81 6.22
CA MET A 217 7.42 13.31 5.81
C MET A 217 6.25 14.15 6.39
N ALA A 218 6.52 15.28 7.00
CA ALA A 218 5.55 16.04 7.78
C ALA A 218 4.35 16.56 6.99
N GLU A 219 4.46 16.85 5.69
CA GLU A 219 3.32 17.41 4.92
C GLU A 219 3.41 17.01 3.44
N GLY A 220 2.50 16.20 2.97
CA GLY A 220 2.29 15.99 1.52
C GLY A 220 2.40 14.56 1.01
N SER A 221 3.00 13.63 1.75
CA SER A 221 3.21 12.26 1.26
C SER A 221 1.91 11.51 0.92
N PHE A 222 0.83 11.81 1.64
CA PHE A 222 -0.49 11.20 1.39
C PHE A 222 -1.43 12.05 0.51
N GLN A 223 -0.97 13.21 0.02
CA GLN A 223 -1.76 14.03 -0.91
C GLN A 223 -2.05 13.32 -2.23
N VAL A 224 -1.16 12.40 -2.65
CA VAL A 224 -1.40 11.52 -3.80
C VAL A 224 -2.65 10.66 -3.59
N THR A 225 -2.81 10.07 -2.41
CA THR A 225 -4.01 9.29 -2.07
C THR A 225 -5.26 10.17 -2.11
N LYS A 226 -5.18 11.39 -1.58
CA LYS A 226 -6.29 12.36 -1.67
C LYS A 226 -6.61 12.71 -3.12
N ALA A 227 -5.60 13.07 -3.93
CA ALA A 227 -5.78 13.41 -5.33
C ALA A 227 -6.40 12.25 -6.14
N PHE A 228 -6.04 11.01 -5.83
CA PHE A 228 -6.68 9.83 -6.41
C PHE A 228 -8.15 9.71 -6.00
N LEU A 229 -8.47 9.88 -4.70
CA LEU A 229 -9.85 9.83 -4.20
C LEU A 229 -10.76 10.88 -4.83
N GLU A 230 -10.23 12.05 -5.16
CA GLU A 230 -10.96 13.12 -5.86
C GLU A 230 -11.28 12.79 -7.32
N ARG A 231 -10.69 11.71 -7.89
CA ARG A 231 -10.94 11.21 -9.26
C ARG A 231 -11.88 10.01 -9.33
N LEU A 232 -12.23 9.45 -8.18
CA LEU A 232 -13.19 8.34 -8.09
C LEU A 232 -14.63 8.82 -8.21
#